data_6fcb2296131b00826846d958042000de
#
_entry.id   6fcb2296131b00826846d958042000de
#
_cell.length_a   1.000
_cell.length_b   1.000
_cell.length_c   1.000
_cell.angle_alpha   90.00
_cell.angle_beta   90.00
_cell.angle_gamma   90.00
#
_symmetry.space_group_name_H-M   'P 1'
#
loop_
_entity.id
_entity.type
_entity.pdbx_description
1 polymer ?
#
loop_
_entity_poly.entity_id
_entity_poly.type
_entity_poly.pdbx_seq_one_letter_code
_entity_poly.pdbx_strand_id
1 'polypeptide(L)'
;VNDVARVEGRTFICTRKEEDAGPTNNWMDPKEAYEKLGKLFDGAMKGRTMYVIPYCMAHVGSPFAKVGIELTDSIYVVLSMAIMTRIGQKVLDFLGDSEDFVKGLHSKKDLDEAERYIVHFPEDNTIWSINSGYGGNVLLGKKCFALRIASFQAKSEGWMAEHMLILGIENPEGETKYVTAAFPSACGKTNLAMLIPPKKYADMGYKAWCVGDDIA
;
A
#
# COMPACT_ATOMS: atom_id res chain seq x y z
N VAL A 1 1.47 -23.88 1.67
CA VAL A 1 2.32 -22.72 1.39
C VAL A 1 2.60 -22.06 2.73
N ASN A 2 3.86 -21.98 3.09
CA ASN A 2 4.29 -21.42 4.38
C ASN A 2 4.38 -19.88 4.37
N ASP A 3 3.78 -19.22 3.40
CA ASP A 3 3.70 -17.77 3.32
C ASP A 3 2.28 -17.30 3.63
N VAL A 4 2.14 -16.25 4.44
CA VAL A 4 0.86 -15.71 4.87
C VAL A 4 0.67 -14.29 4.32
N ALA A 5 -0.59 -13.88 4.17
CA ALA A 5 -0.93 -12.57 3.62
C ALA A 5 -0.36 -11.38 4.42
N ARG A 6 -0.09 -11.61 5.71
CA ARG A 6 0.52 -10.61 6.64
C ARG A 6 1.46 -11.30 7.60
N VAL A 7 2.67 -10.80 7.71
CA VAL A 7 3.69 -11.30 8.67
C VAL A 7 3.96 -10.19 9.68
N GLU A 8 3.10 -10.06 10.68
CA GLU A 8 3.20 -8.97 11.66
C GLU A 8 4.50 -9.05 12.47
N GLY A 9 4.87 -10.24 12.96
CA GLY A 9 6.11 -10.45 13.71
C GLY A 9 7.41 -10.26 12.92
N ARG A 10 7.34 -10.07 11.61
CA ARG A 10 8.47 -9.82 10.71
C ARG A 10 8.33 -8.50 9.95
N THR A 11 7.38 -7.66 10.36
CA THR A 11 7.16 -6.32 9.80
C THR A 11 7.70 -5.28 10.76
N PHE A 12 8.57 -4.40 10.27
CA PHE A 12 9.28 -3.41 11.07
C PHE A 12 9.10 -2.00 10.50
N ILE A 13 9.07 -1.03 11.39
CA ILE A 13 9.15 0.39 11.08
C ILE A 13 10.51 0.89 11.61
N CYS A 14 11.34 1.36 10.71
CA CYS A 14 12.71 1.77 11.01
C CYS A 14 12.82 3.30 10.98
N THR A 15 12.31 3.93 12.00
CA THR A 15 12.44 5.36 12.27
C THR A 15 13.71 5.65 13.07
N ARG A 16 14.24 6.88 12.94
CA ARG A 16 15.42 7.33 13.69
C ARG A 16 15.21 7.27 15.20
N LYS A 17 13.97 7.46 15.66
CA LYS A 17 13.56 7.34 17.04
C LYS A 17 12.50 6.25 17.14
N GLU A 18 12.69 5.35 18.11
CA GLU A 18 11.74 4.24 18.33
C GLU A 18 10.31 4.73 18.60
N GLU A 19 10.15 5.83 19.32
CA GLU A 19 8.84 6.43 19.63
C GLU A 19 8.02 6.83 18.37
N ASP A 20 8.70 7.15 17.26
CA ASP A 20 8.07 7.50 15.99
C ASP A 20 7.57 6.29 15.18
N ALA A 21 7.98 5.07 15.56
CA ALA A 21 7.44 3.85 14.96
C ALA A 21 6.00 3.56 15.38
N GLY A 22 5.53 4.17 16.47
CA GLY A 22 4.20 3.97 17.03
C GLY A 22 4.14 2.81 18.03
N PRO A 23 3.08 2.77 18.87
CA PRO A 23 3.05 1.92 20.06
C PRO A 23 2.82 0.42 19.77
N THR A 24 2.41 0.06 18.57
CA THR A 24 2.03 -1.32 18.21
C THR A 24 2.88 -1.94 17.13
N ASN A 25 3.85 -1.20 16.60
CA ASN A 25 4.73 -1.68 15.54
C ASN A 25 6.06 -2.21 16.11
N ASN A 26 6.63 -3.21 15.45
CA ASN A 26 8.01 -3.60 15.75
C ASN A 26 8.94 -2.52 15.20
N TRP A 27 9.92 -2.14 15.99
CA TRP A 27 10.97 -1.20 15.60
C TRP A 27 12.30 -1.91 15.40
N MET A 28 13.13 -1.38 14.52
CA MET A 28 14.52 -1.77 14.29
C MET A 28 15.30 -0.51 13.94
N ASP A 29 16.54 -0.41 14.43
CA ASP A 29 17.44 0.70 14.06
C ASP A 29 17.62 0.74 12.52
N PRO A 30 17.47 1.91 11.87
CA PRO A 30 17.58 2.01 10.42
C PRO A 30 18.92 1.53 9.87
N LYS A 31 20.04 1.80 10.54
CA LYS A 31 21.37 1.39 10.07
C LYS A 31 21.53 -0.12 10.15
N GLU A 32 21.08 -0.72 11.27
CA GLU A 32 21.06 -2.17 11.43
C GLU A 32 20.19 -2.83 10.35
N ALA A 33 19.02 -2.27 10.10
CA ALA A 33 18.09 -2.75 9.08
C ALA A 33 18.70 -2.70 7.66
N TYR A 34 19.30 -1.58 7.28
CA TYR A 34 19.95 -1.45 5.97
C TYR A 34 21.14 -2.43 5.82
N GLU A 35 21.95 -2.57 6.86
CA GLU A 35 23.09 -3.48 6.82
C GLU A 35 22.67 -4.95 6.71
N LYS A 36 21.69 -5.35 7.50
CA LYS A 36 21.16 -6.71 7.53
C LYS A 36 20.44 -7.06 6.21
N LEU A 37 19.52 -6.21 5.79
CA LEU A 37 18.75 -6.46 4.57
C LEU A 37 19.60 -6.30 3.32
N GLY A 38 20.55 -5.37 3.31
CA GLY A 38 21.51 -5.23 2.20
C GLY A 38 22.26 -6.53 1.91
N LYS A 39 22.72 -7.23 2.94
CA LYS A 39 23.34 -8.55 2.80
C LYS A 39 22.38 -9.61 2.27
N LEU A 40 21.10 -9.54 2.66
CA LEU A 40 20.07 -10.47 2.17
C LEU A 40 19.69 -10.19 0.70
N PHE A 41 19.66 -8.93 0.30
CA PHE A 41 19.34 -8.54 -1.07
C PHE A 41 20.50 -8.74 -2.06
N ASP A 42 21.73 -8.80 -1.57
CA ASP A 42 22.89 -9.03 -2.44
C ASP A 42 22.73 -10.35 -3.23
N GLY A 43 22.70 -10.22 -4.54
CA GLY A 43 22.47 -11.34 -5.46
C GLY A 43 21.07 -11.97 -5.41
N ALA A 44 20.11 -11.48 -4.63
CA ALA A 44 18.79 -12.10 -4.46
C ALA A 44 18.02 -12.29 -5.77
N MET A 45 18.21 -11.39 -6.75
CA MET A 45 17.56 -11.48 -8.06
C MET A 45 18.46 -12.05 -9.15
N LYS A 46 19.63 -12.58 -8.81
CA LYS A 46 20.57 -13.15 -9.79
C LYS A 46 19.91 -14.29 -10.59
N GLY A 47 19.95 -14.18 -11.91
CA GLY A 47 19.33 -15.16 -12.81
C GLY A 47 17.80 -15.08 -12.90
N ARG A 48 17.19 -14.04 -12.33
CA ARG A 48 15.74 -13.77 -12.39
C ARG A 48 15.46 -12.51 -13.20
N THR A 49 14.24 -12.39 -13.71
CA THR A 49 13.77 -11.14 -14.32
C THR A 49 13.41 -10.16 -13.20
N MET A 50 14.01 -8.98 -13.24
CA MET A 50 13.60 -7.86 -12.40
C MET A 50 12.56 -7.02 -13.14
N TYR A 51 11.39 -6.87 -12.55
CA TYR A 51 10.33 -6.02 -13.03
C TYR A 51 10.39 -4.66 -12.31
N VAL A 52 10.13 -3.59 -13.07
CA VAL A 52 10.02 -2.23 -12.55
C VAL A 52 8.57 -1.78 -12.69
N ILE A 53 7.92 -1.48 -11.58
CA ILE A 53 6.50 -1.12 -11.54
C ILE A 53 6.37 0.33 -11.04
N PRO A 54 6.28 1.32 -11.94
CA PRO A 54 5.82 2.65 -11.54
C PRO A 54 4.32 2.60 -11.29
N TYR A 55 3.86 3.07 -10.12
CA TYR A 55 2.46 3.02 -9.73
C TYR A 55 2.02 4.29 -9.00
N CYS A 56 0.72 4.56 -9.06
CA CYS A 56 0.08 5.65 -8.34
C CYS A 56 -1.09 5.11 -7.51
N MET A 57 -1.18 5.52 -6.23
CA MET A 57 -2.20 5.05 -5.29
C MET A 57 -3.52 5.82 -5.38
N ALA A 58 -3.56 6.93 -6.13
CA ALA A 58 -4.77 7.67 -6.44
C ALA A 58 -4.94 7.83 -7.95
N HIS A 59 -5.92 8.61 -8.39
CA HIS A 59 -6.00 8.98 -9.79
C HIS A 59 -4.79 9.82 -10.19
N VAL A 60 -4.14 9.44 -11.29
CA VAL A 60 -3.02 10.19 -11.86
C VAL A 60 -3.48 11.62 -12.19
N GLY A 61 -2.74 12.61 -11.70
CA GLY A 61 -3.10 14.02 -11.82
C GLY A 61 -4.02 14.57 -10.72
N SER A 62 -4.47 13.74 -9.79
CA SER A 62 -5.14 14.21 -8.58
C SER A 62 -4.17 14.97 -7.67
N PRO A 63 -4.63 16.00 -6.92
CA PRO A 63 -3.80 16.66 -5.91
C PRO A 63 -3.39 15.74 -4.75
N PHE A 64 -4.05 14.59 -4.62
CA PHE A 64 -3.73 13.54 -3.62
C PHE A 64 -2.92 12.39 -4.21
N ALA A 65 -2.49 12.51 -5.48
CA ALA A 65 -1.70 11.45 -6.12
C ALA A 65 -0.35 11.28 -5.44
N LYS A 66 -0.04 10.08 -5.03
CA LYS A 66 1.26 9.69 -4.48
C LYS A 66 1.85 8.58 -5.36
N VAL A 67 3.08 8.77 -5.80
CA VAL A 67 3.77 7.85 -6.71
C VAL A 67 4.71 6.93 -5.94
N GLY A 68 4.79 5.69 -6.38
CA GLY A 68 5.80 4.74 -5.96
C GLY A 68 6.41 4.00 -7.16
N ILE A 69 7.61 3.51 -6.97
CA ILE A 69 8.26 2.61 -7.93
C ILE A 69 8.68 1.35 -7.16
N GLU A 70 8.15 0.20 -7.57
CA GLU A 70 8.49 -1.09 -6.98
C GLU A 70 9.36 -1.91 -7.93
N LEU A 71 10.50 -2.38 -7.42
CA LEU A 71 11.35 -3.37 -8.06
C LEU A 71 11.02 -4.75 -7.48
N THR A 72 10.78 -5.74 -8.34
CA THR A 72 10.41 -7.09 -7.89
C THR A 72 10.86 -8.17 -8.87
N ASP A 73 11.11 -9.38 -8.37
CA ASP A 73 11.35 -10.59 -9.19
C ASP A 73 10.08 -11.45 -9.35
N SER A 74 8.90 -10.92 -9.01
CA SER A 74 7.64 -11.67 -8.98
C SER A 74 6.62 -11.15 -9.99
N ILE A 75 6.28 -11.97 -10.99
CA ILE A 75 5.18 -11.65 -11.92
C ILE A 75 3.81 -11.54 -11.21
N TYR A 76 3.62 -12.27 -10.11
CA TYR A 76 2.42 -12.14 -9.27
C TYR A 76 2.23 -10.70 -8.78
N VAL A 77 3.32 -10.06 -8.35
CA VAL A 77 3.30 -8.66 -7.90
C VAL A 77 2.91 -7.73 -9.05
N VAL A 78 3.51 -7.91 -10.23
CA VAL A 78 3.18 -7.10 -11.41
C VAL A 78 1.69 -7.15 -11.73
N LEU A 79 1.14 -8.37 -11.84
CA LEU A 79 -0.28 -8.57 -12.18
C LEU A 79 -1.22 -8.01 -11.10
N SER A 80 -0.89 -8.24 -9.84
CA SER A 80 -1.72 -7.76 -8.72
C SER A 80 -1.66 -6.24 -8.58
N MET A 81 -0.49 -5.62 -8.75
CA MET A 81 -0.36 -4.15 -8.73
C MET A 81 -1.10 -3.50 -9.90
N ALA A 82 -1.12 -4.14 -11.08
CA ALA A 82 -1.88 -3.66 -12.24
C ALA A 82 -3.39 -3.61 -11.99
N ILE A 83 -3.90 -4.52 -11.14
CA ILE A 83 -5.33 -4.55 -10.75
C ILE A 83 -5.62 -3.51 -9.66
N MET A 84 -4.71 -3.37 -8.69
CA MET A 84 -4.94 -2.60 -7.46
C MET A 84 -4.58 -1.12 -7.57
N THR A 85 -3.73 -0.75 -8.53
CA THR A 85 -3.19 0.61 -8.66
C THR A 85 -3.23 1.07 -10.12
N ARG A 86 -2.79 2.29 -10.38
CA ARG A 86 -2.54 2.78 -11.76
C ARG A 86 -1.05 2.60 -12.02
N ILE A 87 -0.70 1.84 -13.04
CA ILE A 87 0.69 1.52 -13.35
C ILE A 87 1.08 1.96 -14.76
N GLY A 88 2.38 2.03 -15.00
CA GLY A 88 2.97 2.16 -16.33
C GLY A 88 3.30 3.59 -16.75
N GLN A 89 3.36 3.82 -18.07
CA GLN A 89 3.89 5.05 -18.65
C GLN A 89 3.21 6.32 -18.16
N LYS A 90 1.89 6.30 -17.99
CA LYS A 90 1.15 7.48 -17.49
C LYS A 90 1.59 7.94 -16.10
N VAL A 91 2.06 7.01 -15.26
CA VAL A 91 2.60 7.35 -13.94
C VAL A 91 3.98 7.98 -14.09
N LEU A 92 4.82 7.46 -14.98
CA LEU A 92 6.12 8.04 -15.28
C LEU A 92 5.99 9.45 -15.89
N ASP A 93 5.07 9.63 -16.82
CA ASP A 93 4.78 10.94 -17.42
C ASP A 93 4.30 11.96 -16.38
N PHE A 94 3.50 11.50 -15.41
CA PHE A 94 3.06 12.33 -14.29
C PHE A 94 4.19 12.64 -13.30
N LEU A 95 5.05 11.68 -13.01
CA LEU A 95 6.21 11.86 -12.14
C LEU A 95 7.23 12.83 -12.77
N GLY A 96 7.45 12.73 -14.11
CA GLY A 96 8.44 13.52 -14.82
C GLY A 96 9.84 13.36 -14.24
N ASP A 97 10.52 14.46 -14.00
CA ASP A 97 11.86 14.51 -13.40
C ASP A 97 11.84 14.61 -11.86
N SER A 98 10.67 14.42 -11.23
CA SER A 98 10.54 14.48 -9.77
C SER A 98 11.19 13.27 -9.11
N GLU A 99 11.91 13.51 -8.01
CA GLU A 99 12.44 12.47 -7.14
C GLU A 99 11.49 12.13 -5.97
N ASP A 100 10.31 12.78 -5.92
CA ASP A 100 9.30 12.54 -4.87
C ASP A 100 8.47 11.30 -5.19
N PHE A 101 9.01 10.14 -4.88
CA PHE A 101 8.33 8.86 -4.96
C PHE A 101 8.79 7.88 -3.87
N VAL A 102 7.91 6.94 -3.53
CA VAL A 102 8.26 5.86 -2.59
C VAL A 102 9.00 4.75 -3.33
N LYS A 103 10.14 4.36 -2.77
CA LYS A 103 11.04 3.34 -3.32
C LYS A 103 10.68 1.99 -2.72
N GLY A 104 10.17 1.08 -3.53
CA GLY A 104 9.86 -0.30 -3.15
C GLY A 104 10.88 -1.28 -3.70
N LEU A 105 11.41 -2.16 -2.85
CA LEU A 105 12.28 -3.26 -3.26
C LEU A 105 11.74 -4.57 -2.68
N HIS A 106 11.40 -5.50 -3.56
CA HIS A 106 10.91 -6.83 -3.20
C HIS A 106 11.65 -7.93 -3.92
N SER A 107 12.04 -8.99 -3.21
CA SER A 107 12.49 -10.25 -3.81
C SER A 107 11.93 -11.44 -3.04
N LYS A 108 11.47 -12.44 -3.80
CA LYS A 108 11.11 -13.75 -3.23
C LYS A 108 12.30 -14.49 -2.67
N LYS A 109 13.50 -14.26 -3.23
CA LYS A 109 14.71 -15.01 -2.90
C LYS A 109 14.41 -16.51 -2.75
N ASP A 110 14.59 -17.07 -1.56
CA ASP A 110 14.38 -18.50 -1.28
C ASP A 110 13.07 -18.78 -0.53
N LEU A 111 12.28 -17.75 -0.24
CA LEU A 111 11.06 -17.79 0.58
C LEU A 111 11.32 -18.32 2.01
N ASP A 112 12.53 -18.09 2.51
CA ASP A 112 12.94 -18.50 3.86
C ASP A 112 12.20 -17.69 4.93
N GLU A 113 11.40 -18.39 5.76
CA GLU A 113 10.63 -17.76 6.83
C GLU A 113 11.50 -17.14 7.93
N ALA A 114 12.67 -17.75 8.20
CA ALA A 114 13.57 -17.27 9.22
C ALA A 114 14.26 -15.94 8.83
N GLU A 115 14.46 -15.75 7.52
CA GLU A 115 15.07 -14.55 6.92
C GLU A 115 14.05 -13.67 6.19
N ARG A 116 12.76 -13.79 6.53
CA ARG A 116 11.68 -12.96 5.99
C ARG A 116 11.60 -11.65 6.73
N TYR A 117 11.62 -10.54 5.97
CA TYR A 117 11.50 -9.20 6.53
C TYR A 117 10.68 -8.30 5.62
N ILE A 118 9.77 -7.53 6.21
CA ILE A 118 9.04 -6.43 5.59
C ILE A 118 9.38 -5.16 6.37
N VAL A 119 10.18 -4.28 5.79
CA VAL A 119 10.79 -3.16 6.50
C VAL A 119 10.43 -1.85 5.82
N HIS A 120 10.06 -0.87 6.63
CA HIS A 120 9.70 0.47 6.21
C HIS A 120 10.72 1.46 6.78
N PHE A 121 11.23 2.33 5.92
CA PHE A 121 12.11 3.45 6.28
C PHE A 121 11.36 4.75 5.95
N PRO A 122 10.50 5.25 6.87
CA PRO A 122 9.58 6.34 6.57
C PRO A 122 10.27 7.64 6.19
N GLU A 123 11.39 7.99 6.88
CA GLU A 123 12.14 9.21 6.57
C GLU A 123 12.83 9.18 5.20
N ASP A 124 13.06 7.98 4.65
CA ASP A 124 13.72 7.78 3.36
C ASP A 124 12.72 7.42 2.24
N ASN A 125 11.41 7.43 2.55
CA ASN A 125 10.35 6.97 1.64
C ASN A 125 10.68 5.62 0.98
N THR A 126 11.13 4.65 1.79
CA THR A 126 11.66 3.38 1.28
C THR A 126 11.00 2.18 1.97
N ILE A 127 10.71 1.13 1.19
CA ILE A 127 10.13 -0.12 1.67
C ILE A 127 10.92 -1.28 1.08
N TRP A 128 11.39 -2.17 1.94
CA TRP A 128 12.10 -3.40 1.55
C TRP A 128 11.37 -4.63 2.05
N SER A 129 11.11 -5.58 1.15
CA SER A 129 10.47 -6.86 1.47
C SER A 129 11.24 -8.02 0.86
N ILE A 130 11.66 -8.96 1.68
CA ILE A 130 12.46 -10.11 1.23
C ILE A 130 11.92 -11.42 1.80
N ASN A 131 12.11 -12.51 1.04
CA ASN A 131 11.69 -13.87 1.38
C ASN A 131 10.16 -14.02 1.55
N SER A 132 9.37 -13.12 1.02
CA SER A 132 7.92 -13.27 0.90
C SER A 132 7.51 -13.31 -0.57
N GLY A 133 6.47 -14.06 -0.89
CA GLY A 133 5.94 -14.20 -2.24
C GLY A 133 4.44 -13.93 -2.34
N TYR A 134 3.78 -13.48 -1.24
CA TYR A 134 2.33 -13.42 -1.19
C TYR A 134 1.77 -12.23 -0.39
N GLY A 135 0.62 -11.74 -0.85
CA GLY A 135 -0.24 -10.78 -0.15
C GLY A 135 0.37 -9.41 0.09
N GLY A 136 -0.04 -8.78 1.18
CA GLY A 136 0.40 -7.42 1.56
C GLY A 136 1.88 -7.30 1.90
N ASN A 137 2.60 -8.42 2.01
CA ASN A 137 4.04 -8.45 2.21
C ASN A 137 4.83 -8.07 0.94
N VAL A 138 4.21 -8.23 -0.23
CA VAL A 138 4.85 -8.05 -1.54
C VAL A 138 4.16 -7.01 -2.41
N LEU A 139 2.91 -6.69 -2.15
CA LEU A 139 2.16 -5.62 -2.82
C LEU A 139 2.40 -4.31 -2.05
N LEU A 140 3.56 -3.70 -2.29
CA LEU A 140 4.09 -2.64 -1.45
C LEU A 140 3.29 -1.33 -1.53
N GLY A 141 2.45 -1.16 -2.55
CA GLY A 141 1.62 0.04 -2.71
C GLY A 141 0.50 0.17 -1.67
N LYS A 142 -0.13 -0.93 -1.27
CA LYS A 142 -1.36 -0.89 -0.47
C LYS A 142 -1.10 -0.65 1.02
N LYS A 143 -0.65 -1.66 1.77
CA LYS A 143 -0.47 -1.53 3.22
C LYS A 143 0.85 -0.86 3.60
N CYS A 144 1.90 -1.18 2.88
CA CYS A 144 3.22 -0.63 3.16
C CYS A 144 3.28 0.87 2.83
N PHE A 145 2.87 1.26 1.63
CA PHE A 145 2.89 2.66 1.23
C PHE A 145 1.65 3.41 1.72
N ALA A 146 0.45 3.05 1.22
CA ALA A 146 -0.75 3.85 1.42
C ALA A 146 -1.25 3.92 2.88
N LEU A 147 -0.74 3.09 3.78
CA LEU A 147 -1.01 3.20 5.20
C LEU A 147 0.24 3.53 6.02
N ARG A 148 1.30 2.71 6.00
CA ARG A 148 2.43 2.86 6.92
C ARG A 148 3.32 4.05 6.57
N ILE A 149 3.83 4.14 5.35
CA ILE A 149 4.60 5.30 4.90
C ILE A 149 3.71 6.55 4.87
N ALA A 150 2.50 6.42 4.32
CA ALA A 150 1.55 7.53 4.21
C ALA A 150 1.16 8.11 5.58
N SER A 151 0.96 7.28 6.61
CA SER A 151 0.70 7.78 7.97
C SER A 151 1.86 8.60 8.54
N PHE A 152 3.09 8.23 8.23
CA PHE A 152 4.25 9.01 8.64
C PHE A 152 4.33 10.35 7.88
N GLN A 153 4.12 10.34 6.56
CA GLN A 153 4.05 11.55 5.75
C GLN A 153 2.92 12.47 6.23
N ALA A 154 1.74 11.90 6.46
CA ALA A 154 0.55 12.61 6.90
C ALA A 154 0.75 13.38 8.21
N LYS A 155 1.50 12.81 9.16
CA LYS A 155 1.85 13.46 10.43
C LYS A 155 2.55 14.80 10.21
N SER A 156 3.40 14.90 9.19
CA SER A 156 4.15 16.14 8.87
C SER A 156 3.39 17.06 7.90
N GLU A 157 2.53 16.51 7.04
CA GLU A 157 1.80 17.25 6.01
C GLU A 157 0.40 17.69 6.47
N GLY A 158 -0.08 17.22 7.62
CA GLY A 158 -1.36 17.65 8.22
C GLY A 158 -2.60 16.94 7.66
N TRP A 159 -2.46 15.67 7.24
CA TRP A 159 -3.56 14.81 6.81
C TRP A 159 -3.50 13.44 7.52
N MET A 160 -4.37 12.51 7.18
CA MET A 160 -4.39 11.15 7.73
C MET A 160 -4.47 10.14 6.60
N ALA A 161 -3.82 8.99 6.79
CA ALA A 161 -3.98 7.81 5.95
C ALA A 161 -4.73 6.74 6.76
N GLU A 162 -5.92 6.36 6.28
CA GLU A 162 -6.85 5.56 7.07
C GLU A 162 -7.25 4.26 6.34
N HIS A 163 -7.43 3.20 7.12
CA HIS A 163 -7.95 1.92 6.64
C HIS A 163 -9.48 1.96 6.64
N MET A 164 -10.05 2.75 5.72
CA MET A 164 -11.48 3.03 5.63
C MET A 164 -11.99 2.88 4.20
N LEU A 165 -13.29 2.61 4.08
CA LEU A 165 -14.03 2.84 2.83
C LEU A 165 -14.48 4.29 2.75
N ILE A 166 -14.74 4.76 1.54
CA ILE A 166 -15.46 6.01 1.27
C ILE A 166 -16.65 5.68 0.37
N LEU A 167 -17.86 5.91 0.86
CA LEU A 167 -19.12 5.68 0.18
C LEU A 167 -19.87 7.01 0.01
N GLY A 168 -20.27 7.33 -1.21
CA GLY A 168 -21.18 8.44 -1.49
C GLY A 168 -22.62 7.93 -1.59
N ILE A 169 -23.54 8.59 -0.88
CA ILE A 169 -24.98 8.35 -1.02
C ILE A 169 -25.61 9.59 -1.61
N GLU A 170 -26.17 9.46 -2.80
CA GLU A 170 -26.88 10.53 -3.51
C GLU A 170 -28.38 10.37 -3.31
N ASN A 171 -29.04 11.46 -2.89
CA ASN A 171 -30.49 11.50 -2.75
C ASN A 171 -31.19 11.79 -4.08
N PRO A 172 -32.54 11.68 -4.17
CA PRO A 172 -33.27 11.97 -5.43
C PRO A 172 -33.08 13.40 -5.96
N GLU A 173 -32.73 14.34 -5.10
CA GLU A 173 -32.50 15.75 -5.42
C GLU A 173 -31.08 15.99 -5.98
N GLY A 174 -30.22 14.92 -6.03
CA GLY A 174 -28.84 15.00 -6.52
C GLY A 174 -27.82 15.45 -5.49
N GLU A 175 -28.23 15.59 -4.22
CA GLU A 175 -27.30 15.90 -3.14
C GLU A 175 -26.57 14.63 -2.68
N THR A 176 -25.24 14.65 -2.64
CA THR A 176 -24.42 13.51 -2.21
C THR A 176 -23.84 13.76 -0.82
N LYS A 177 -24.03 12.79 0.09
CA LYS A 177 -23.33 12.73 1.38
C LYS A 177 -22.28 11.63 1.34
N TYR A 178 -21.07 11.95 1.81
CA TYR A 178 -19.96 11.00 1.88
C TYR A 178 -19.83 10.45 3.29
N VAL A 179 -19.66 9.13 3.36
CA VAL A 179 -19.49 8.38 4.60
C VAL A 179 -18.18 7.62 4.54
N THR A 180 -17.34 7.78 5.56
CA THR A 180 -16.16 6.96 5.78
C THR A 180 -16.46 5.94 6.87
N ALA A 181 -15.93 4.72 6.71
CA ALA A 181 -16.14 3.68 7.72
C ALA A 181 -14.94 2.74 7.83
N ALA A 182 -14.51 2.53 9.08
CA ALA A 182 -13.46 1.59 9.44
C ALA A 182 -14.05 0.26 9.89
N PHE A 183 -13.52 -0.82 9.36
CA PHE A 183 -13.88 -2.18 9.76
C PHE A 183 -12.62 -3.02 9.93
N PRO A 184 -12.57 -3.93 10.90
CA PRO A 184 -11.56 -4.98 10.95
C PRO A 184 -11.55 -5.84 9.69
N SER A 185 -10.49 -6.61 9.50
CA SER A 185 -10.40 -7.55 8.38
C SER A 185 -11.57 -8.53 8.36
N ALA A 186 -12.08 -8.82 7.16
CA ALA A 186 -13.19 -9.76 6.91
C ALA A 186 -14.56 -9.36 7.52
N CYS A 187 -14.78 -8.09 7.88
CA CYS A 187 -16.05 -7.60 8.42
C CYS A 187 -17.01 -7.00 7.37
N GLY A 188 -16.68 -7.14 6.06
CA GLY A 188 -17.57 -6.71 4.99
C GLY A 188 -17.39 -5.26 4.50
N LYS A 189 -16.25 -4.62 4.79
CA LYS A 189 -15.95 -3.25 4.37
C LYS A 189 -16.11 -3.06 2.84
N THR A 190 -15.46 -3.89 2.04
CA THR A 190 -15.56 -3.85 0.58
C THR A 190 -17.00 -4.09 0.09
N ASN A 191 -17.75 -5.00 0.73
CA ASN A 191 -19.15 -5.22 0.38
C ASN A 191 -20.02 -3.98 0.64
N LEU A 192 -19.76 -3.27 1.74
CA LEU A 192 -20.47 -2.02 2.03
C LEU A 192 -20.06 -0.91 1.05
N ALA A 193 -18.78 -0.80 0.72
CA ALA A 193 -18.29 0.20 -0.25
C ALA A 193 -18.95 0.03 -1.63
N MET A 194 -19.22 -1.23 -2.02
CA MET A 194 -19.86 -1.59 -3.29
C MET A 194 -21.38 -1.75 -3.13
N LEU A 195 -22.00 -1.04 -2.20
CA LEU A 195 -23.43 -1.10 -1.92
C LEU A 195 -24.25 -0.81 -3.18
N ILE A 196 -25.17 -1.73 -3.51
CA ILE A 196 -26.23 -1.51 -4.49
C ILE A 196 -27.49 -1.13 -3.70
N PRO A 197 -28.09 0.04 -3.94
CA PRO A 197 -29.29 0.43 -3.22
C PRO A 197 -30.39 -0.62 -3.37
N PRO A 198 -31.06 -1.03 -2.28
CA PRO A 198 -32.22 -1.88 -2.37
C PRO A 198 -33.27 -1.29 -3.31
N LYS A 199 -34.02 -2.14 -4.03
CA LYS A 199 -34.96 -1.73 -5.08
C LYS A 199 -35.87 -0.56 -4.66
N LYS A 200 -36.40 -0.61 -3.43
CA LYS A 200 -37.24 0.48 -2.88
C LYS A 200 -36.56 1.86 -2.96
N TYR A 201 -35.30 1.95 -2.59
CA TYR A 201 -34.55 3.22 -2.59
C TYR A 201 -34.05 3.59 -4.00
N ALA A 202 -33.67 2.59 -4.81
CA ALA A 202 -33.32 2.81 -6.21
C ALA A 202 -34.51 3.37 -7.00
N ASP A 203 -35.72 2.82 -6.79
CA ASP A 203 -36.97 3.32 -7.42
C ASP A 203 -37.34 4.74 -6.96
N MET A 204 -36.87 5.17 -5.77
CA MET A 204 -37.01 6.54 -5.26
C MET A 204 -35.94 7.50 -5.83
N GLY A 205 -34.95 7.01 -6.57
CA GLY A 205 -33.87 7.81 -7.15
C GLY A 205 -32.58 7.88 -6.35
N TYR A 206 -32.47 7.15 -5.22
CA TYR A 206 -31.21 7.07 -4.45
C TYR A 206 -30.15 6.30 -5.23
N LYS A 207 -28.89 6.80 -5.16
CA LYS A 207 -27.71 6.14 -5.76
C LYS A 207 -26.61 5.96 -4.72
N ALA A 208 -25.76 4.96 -4.92
CA ALA A 208 -24.58 4.72 -4.13
C ALA A 208 -23.32 4.74 -5.01
N TRP A 209 -22.31 5.45 -4.57
CA TRP A 209 -21.06 5.66 -5.28
C TRP A 209 -19.89 5.09 -4.46
N CYS A 210 -19.21 4.09 -4.98
CA CYS A 210 -17.96 3.62 -4.39
C CYS A 210 -16.83 4.60 -4.77
N VAL A 211 -16.36 5.37 -3.80
CA VAL A 211 -15.22 6.29 -3.97
C VAL A 211 -13.92 5.57 -3.66
N GLY A 212 -13.90 4.80 -2.58
CA GLY A 212 -12.80 3.94 -2.19
C GLY A 212 -13.29 2.80 -1.30
N ASP A 213 -12.69 1.62 -1.42
CA ASP A 213 -13.18 0.43 -0.69
C ASP A 213 -12.30 0.03 0.50
N ASP A 214 -11.07 0.55 0.61
CA ASP A 214 -10.12 0.07 1.62
C ASP A 214 -9.20 1.15 2.21
N ILE A 215 -8.82 2.15 1.44
CA ILE A 215 -7.87 3.20 1.85
C ILE A 215 -8.51 4.58 1.61
N ALA A 216 -8.47 5.42 2.64
CA ALA A 216 -8.95 6.80 2.63
C ALA A 216 -7.83 7.75 3.03
#